data_94ac49f2ffeedee8c0504560f24d09fb
#
_entry.id   94ac49f2ffeedee8c0504560f24d09fb
#
_cell.length_a   1.000
_cell.length_b   1.000
_cell.length_c   1.000
_cell.angle_alpha   90.00
_cell.angle_beta   90.00
_cell.angle_gamma   90.00
#
_symmetry.space_group_name_H-M   'P 1'
#
loop_
_entity.id
_entity.type
_entity.pdbx_description
1 polymer ?
#
loop_
_entity_poly.entity_id
_entity_poly.type
_entity_poly.pdbx_seq_one_letter_code
_entity_poly.pdbx_strand_id
1 'polypeptide(L)'
;VIASYGGKFWKLPVDGSAAIEIPFEADVNVAMGPRLYFNYAIQDTTHKLANQIRDAVPSPDGKKLAFTALNRLYVMDYPNGTPKRVTKHAFTEAMPTWSPDGSQLVFVTWEEKNGGSLYKASLGDKGIVTKVTTESAFYSGPVWGPKNRILVFKGPKRALIEAEGPFVDGSEGEL
;
A
#
# COMPACT_ATOMS: atom_id res chain seq x y z
N VAL A 1 7.86 36.39 -11.55
CA VAL A 1 8.53 35.64 -10.47
C VAL A 1 9.15 34.39 -11.05
N ILE A 2 10.30 33.96 -10.52
CA ILE A 2 10.92 32.67 -10.88
C ILE A 2 10.78 31.75 -9.67
N ALA A 3 10.32 30.52 -9.90
CA ALA A 3 10.18 29.50 -8.89
C ALA A 3 10.78 28.16 -9.38
N SER A 4 11.20 27.30 -8.43
CA SER A 4 11.63 25.93 -8.74
C SER A 4 10.67 24.95 -8.07
N TYR A 5 10.07 24.05 -8.84
CA TYR A 5 9.27 22.93 -8.34
C TYR A 5 9.24 21.79 -9.35
N GLY A 6 9.06 20.60 -8.88
CA GLY A 6 9.06 19.39 -9.71
C GLY A 6 10.37 19.14 -10.47
N GLY A 7 11.53 19.58 -9.90
CA GLY A 7 12.84 19.46 -10.55
C GLY A 7 13.07 20.40 -11.73
N LYS A 8 12.25 21.44 -11.89
CA LYS A 8 12.29 22.39 -13.00
C LYS A 8 12.27 23.83 -12.52
N PHE A 9 12.70 24.76 -13.37
CA PHE A 9 12.52 26.19 -13.16
C PHE A 9 11.35 26.73 -13.97
N TRP A 10 10.60 27.64 -13.35
CA TRP A 10 9.41 28.22 -13.92
C TRP A 10 9.41 29.72 -13.83
N LYS A 11 9.03 30.39 -14.90
CA LYS A 11 8.66 31.80 -14.90
C LYS A 11 7.16 31.91 -14.66
N LEU A 12 6.78 32.50 -13.52
CA LEU A 12 5.41 32.74 -13.13
C LEU A 12 5.06 34.21 -13.44
N PRO A 13 4.24 34.48 -14.47
CA PRO A 13 3.78 35.84 -14.76
C PRO A 13 2.93 36.38 -13.61
N VAL A 14 3.07 37.66 -13.31
CA VAL A 14 2.28 38.32 -12.24
C VAL A 14 0.87 38.72 -12.68
N ASP A 15 0.60 38.60 -13.95
CA ASP A 15 -0.74 38.87 -14.58
C ASP A 15 -1.68 37.66 -14.56
N GLY A 16 -1.24 36.54 -13.93
CA GLY A 16 -2.04 35.30 -13.84
C GLY A 16 -2.05 34.45 -15.11
N SER A 17 -1.22 34.77 -16.10
CA SER A 17 -1.06 33.91 -17.28
C SER A 17 -0.31 32.61 -16.94
N ALA A 18 -0.35 31.62 -17.84
CA ALA A 18 0.24 30.30 -17.61
C ALA A 18 1.74 30.36 -17.29
N ALA A 19 2.17 29.48 -16.37
CA ALA A 19 3.57 29.29 -16.04
C ALA A 19 4.37 28.84 -17.26
N ILE A 20 5.55 29.38 -17.45
CA ILE A 20 6.46 29.06 -18.57
C ILE A 20 7.65 28.31 -18.01
N GLU A 21 7.90 27.11 -18.50
CA GLU A 21 9.10 26.35 -18.13
C GLU A 21 10.36 27.04 -18.67
N ILE A 22 11.37 27.18 -17.81
CA ILE A 22 12.70 27.65 -18.17
C ILE A 22 13.59 26.42 -18.32
N PRO A 23 13.92 26.00 -19.55
CA PRO A 23 14.80 24.84 -19.73
C PRO A 23 16.19 25.18 -19.23
N PHE A 24 16.85 24.22 -18.61
CA PHE A 24 18.25 24.33 -18.21
C PHE A 24 18.96 22.99 -18.37
N GLU A 25 20.23 23.05 -18.68
CA GLU A 25 21.15 21.92 -18.66
C GLU A 25 22.29 22.25 -17.71
N ALA A 26 22.77 21.27 -16.99
CA ALA A 26 23.90 21.43 -16.07
C ALA A 26 24.84 20.23 -16.20
N ASP A 27 26.08 20.48 -16.52
CA ASP A 27 27.15 19.49 -16.42
C ASP A 27 27.55 19.34 -14.96
N VAL A 28 27.28 18.18 -14.39
CA VAL A 28 27.60 17.92 -12.98
C VAL A 28 28.74 16.90 -12.91
N ASN A 29 29.86 17.32 -12.35
CA ASN A 29 31.00 16.45 -12.07
C ASN A 29 31.17 16.35 -10.56
N VAL A 30 30.78 15.21 -9.99
CA VAL A 30 30.89 14.93 -8.58
C VAL A 30 31.95 13.86 -8.33
N ALA A 31 32.95 14.19 -7.51
CA ALA A 31 33.91 13.19 -7.06
C ALA A 31 33.19 12.17 -6.19
N MET A 32 33.00 10.97 -6.71
CA MET A 32 32.48 9.84 -5.96
C MET A 32 33.59 9.24 -5.10
N GLY A 33 33.27 8.87 -3.87
CA GLY A 33 34.18 8.11 -3.02
C GLY A 33 34.54 6.73 -3.64
N PRO A 34 35.43 5.97 -3.01
CA PRO A 34 35.81 4.65 -3.52
C PRO A 34 34.58 3.77 -3.70
N ARG A 35 34.55 3.07 -4.82
CA ARG A 35 33.46 2.16 -5.14
C ARG A 35 33.45 0.99 -4.14
N LEU A 36 32.39 0.89 -3.34
CA LEU A 36 32.20 -0.25 -2.44
C LEU A 36 31.61 -1.41 -3.22
N TYR A 37 32.34 -2.51 -3.29
CA TYR A 37 31.85 -3.76 -3.86
C TYR A 37 31.53 -4.72 -2.75
N PHE A 38 30.29 -5.19 -2.72
CA PHE A 38 29.86 -6.24 -1.82
C PHE A 38 29.61 -7.51 -2.65
N ASN A 39 30.35 -8.58 -2.33
CA ASN A 39 30.05 -9.90 -2.85
C ASN A 39 28.98 -10.53 -1.99
N TYR A 40 27.76 -10.64 -2.46
CA TYR A 40 26.71 -11.45 -1.82
C TYR A 40 26.28 -12.55 -2.77
N ALA A 41 26.02 -13.71 -2.18
CA ALA A 41 25.50 -14.82 -2.95
C ALA A 41 24.08 -14.50 -3.45
N ILE A 42 23.92 -14.49 -4.76
CA ILE A 42 22.59 -14.44 -5.38
C ILE A 42 22.05 -15.86 -5.33
N GLN A 43 21.01 -16.06 -4.53
CA GLN A 43 20.35 -17.36 -4.46
C GLN A 43 19.40 -17.49 -5.66
N ASP A 44 19.73 -18.38 -6.57
CA ASP A 44 18.88 -18.79 -7.69
C ASP A 44 18.09 -20.03 -7.30
N THR A 45 17.12 -19.83 -6.39
CA THR A 45 16.24 -20.90 -5.91
C THR A 45 14.82 -20.64 -6.39
N THR A 46 14.09 -21.71 -6.72
CA THR A 46 12.67 -21.62 -7.14
C THR A 46 11.75 -21.11 -6.03
N HIS A 47 12.19 -21.17 -4.77
CA HIS A 47 11.45 -20.73 -3.61
C HIS A 47 12.31 -19.86 -2.71
N LYS A 48 11.77 -18.76 -2.24
CA LYS A 48 12.39 -17.86 -1.28
C LYS A 48 11.69 -17.98 0.07
N LEU A 49 12.47 -18.18 1.14
CA LEU A 49 11.93 -18.15 2.49
C LEU A 49 11.53 -16.69 2.83
N ALA A 50 10.24 -16.47 3.13
CA ALA A 50 9.74 -15.19 3.60
C ALA A 50 9.96 -15.07 5.11
N ASN A 51 10.93 -14.25 5.54
CA ASN A 51 11.24 -14.01 6.94
C ASN A 51 10.47 -12.86 7.57
N GLN A 52 9.82 -12.03 6.74
CA GLN A 52 9.02 -10.89 7.20
C GLN A 52 7.55 -11.21 7.04
N ILE A 53 6.90 -11.42 8.16
CA ILE A 53 5.44 -11.54 8.26
C ILE A 53 4.94 -10.28 8.95
N ARG A 54 3.90 -9.66 8.38
CA ARG A 54 3.28 -8.44 8.89
C ARG A 54 1.80 -8.66 9.13
N ASP A 55 1.24 -7.81 9.99
CA ASP A 55 -0.21 -7.72 10.26
C ASP A 55 -0.83 -9.08 10.59
N ALA A 56 -0.15 -9.89 11.39
CA ALA A 56 -0.65 -11.20 11.79
C ALA A 56 -1.81 -11.07 12.78
N VAL A 57 -2.99 -11.57 12.42
CA VAL A 57 -4.19 -11.53 13.24
C VAL A 57 -4.85 -12.90 13.33
N PRO A 58 -5.11 -13.41 14.54
CA PRO A 58 -5.84 -14.66 14.72
C PRO A 58 -7.33 -14.47 14.37
N SER A 59 -7.96 -15.54 13.90
CA SER A 59 -9.41 -15.58 13.75
C SER A 59 -10.10 -15.51 15.12
N PRO A 60 -11.39 -15.10 15.19
CA PRO A 60 -12.12 -15.00 16.45
C PRO A 60 -12.16 -16.30 17.27
N ASP A 61 -12.14 -17.45 16.60
CA ASP A 61 -12.12 -18.77 17.25
C ASP A 61 -10.69 -19.29 17.55
N GLY A 62 -9.65 -18.49 17.19
CA GLY A 62 -8.24 -18.83 17.40
C GLY A 62 -7.69 -19.95 16.51
N LYS A 63 -8.47 -20.50 15.59
CA LYS A 63 -8.07 -21.67 14.78
C LYS A 63 -7.37 -21.31 13.48
N LYS A 64 -7.41 -20.05 13.06
CA LYS A 64 -6.76 -19.56 11.84
C LYS A 64 -5.93 -18.32 12.12
N LEU A 65 -4.94 -18.11 11.29
CA LEU A 65 -4.10 -16.91 11.29
C LEU A 65 -4.15 -16.28 9.91
N ALA A 66 -4.53 -15.00 9.84
CA ALA A 66 -4.35 -14.18 8.65
C ALA A 66 -3.11 -13.31 8.83
N PHE A 67 -2.35 -13.13 7.76
CA PHE A 67 -1.13 -12.33 7.79
C PHE A 67 -0.73 -11.90 6.38
N THR A 68 0.17 -10.93 6.29
CA THR A 68 0.77 -10.54 5.02
C THR A 68 2.25 -10.92 4.96
N ALA A 69 2.68 -11.39 3.82
CA ALA A 69 4.07 -11.66 3.50
C ALA A 69 4.35 -11.25 2.04
N LEU A 70 5.45 -10.52 1.81
CA LEU A 70 5.82 -10.01 0.49
C LEU A 70 4.65 -9.26 -0.19
N ASN A 71 3.95 -8.43 0.56
CA ASN A 71 2.78 -7.65 0.13
C ASN A 71 1.59 -8.49 -0.37
N ARG A 72 1.44 -9.70 0.14
CA ARG A 72 0.36 -10.63 -0.23
C ARG A 72 -0.32 -11.18 1.01
N LEU A 73 -1.64 -11.30 0.94
CA LEU A 73 -2.48 -11.79 2.02
C LEU A 73 -2.57 -13.32 2.01
N TYR A 74 -2.32 -13.92 3.17
CA TYR A 74 -2.39 -15.35 3.41
C TYR A 74 -3.28 -15.67 4.60
N VAL A 75 -3.84 -16.87 4.58
CA VAL A 75 -4.52 -17.49 5.72
C VAL A 75 -3.98 -18.91 5.89
N MET A 76 -3.78 -19.34 7.13
CA MET A 76 -3.42 -20.70 7.47
C MET A 76 -4.20 -21.18 8.69
N ASP A 77 -4.32 -22.49 8.85
CA ASP A 77 -4.77 -23.08 10.10
C ASP A 77 -3.68 -22.91 11.16
N TYR A 78 -4.05 -22.49 12.35
CA TYR A 78 -3.09 -22.20 13.41
C TYR A 78 -3.11 -23.32 14.45
N PRO A 79 -1.95 -23.76 14.98
CA PRO A 79 -0.61 -23.20 14.76
C PRO A 79 0.18 -23.79 13.56
N ASN A 80 -0.20 -24.90 12.98
CA ASN A 80 0.67 -25.70 12.11
C ASN A 80 0.17 -25.87 10.68
N GLY A 81 -0.70 -24.99 10.20
CA GLY A 81 -1.24 -25.08 8.84
C GLY A 81 -0.27 -24.58 7.75
N THR A 82 -0.56 -24.93 6.52
CA THR A 82 0.15 -24.39 5.35
C THR A 82 -0.50 -23.08 4.91
N PRO A 83 0.26 -21.97 4.75
CA PRO A 83 -0.27 -20.72 4.27
C PRO A 83 -0.88 -20.83 2.86
N LYS A 84 -2.07 -20.29 2.69
CA LYS A 84 -2.76 -20.21 1.39
C LYS A 84 -3.04 -18.75 1.05
N ARG A 85 -2.78 -18.37 -0.20
CA ARG A 85 -3.14 -17.05 -0.72
C ARG A 85 -4.66 -16.87 -0.68
N VAL A 86 -5.11 -15.71 -0.17
CA VAL A 86 -6.55 -15.35 -0.11
C VAL A 86 -7.03 -14.81 -1.44
N THR A 87 -6.17 -14.11 -2.14
CA THR A 87 -6.51 -13.41 -3.39
C THR A 87 -5.61 -13.82 -4.54
N LYS A 88 -5.91 -13.34 -5.75
CA LYS A 88 -5.04 -13.45 -6.93
C LYS A 88 -4.50 -12.10 -7.40
N HIS A 89 -4.67 -11.04 -6.59
CA HIS A 89 -4.23 -9.70 -6.95
C HIS A 89 -2.71 -9.59 -7.08
N ALA A 90 -2.25 -8.68 -7.94
CA ALA A 90 -0.83 -8.37 -8.13
C ALA A 90 -0.37 -7.14 -7.32
N PHE A 91 -1.29 -6.35 -6.78
CA PHE A 91 -1.00 -5.17 -5.97
C PHE A 91 -0.76 -5.51 -4.49
N THR A 92 -0.30 -4.53 -3.71
CA THR A 92 -0.06 -4.69 -2.27
C THR A 92 -1.35 -4.92 -1.51
N GLU A 93 -1.32 -5.88 -0.59
CA GLU A 93 -2.38 -6.21 0.37
C GLU A 93 -1.81 -6.10 1.77
N ALA A 94 -2.54 -5.44 2.69
CA ALA A 94 -2.07 -5.17 4.04
C ALA A 94 -3.22 -5.08 5.06
N MET A 95 -2.89 -5.14 6.34
CA MET A 95 -3.78 -4.88 7.48
C MET A 95 -5.08 -5.69 7.42
N PRO A 96 -5.03 -7.02 7.33
CA PRO A 96 -6.24 -7.83 7.38
C PRO A 96 -6.91 -7.77 8.75
N THR A 97 -8.24 -7.79 8.76
CA THR A 97 -9.05 -7.96 9.96
C THR A 97 -10.19 -8.92 9.73
N TRP A 98 -10.46 -9.78 10.71
CA TRP A 98 -11.51 -10.79 10.65
C TRP A 98 -12.88 -10.21 10.95
N SER A 99 -13.91 -10.66 10.25
CA SER A 99 -15.29 -10.48 10.68
C SER A 99 -15.52 -11.17 12.03
N PRO A 100 -16.47 -10.68 12.84
CA PRO A 100 -16.74 -11.26 14.16
C PRO A 100 -17.10 -12.75 14.14
N ASP A 101 -17.67 -13.24 13.05
CA ASP A 101 -18.01 -14.65 12.82
C ASP A 101 -16.86 -15.47 12.19
N GLY A 102 -15.73 -14.84 11.85
CA GLY A 102 -14.58 -15.50 11.23
C GLY A 102 -14.77 -15.92 9.77
N SER A 103 -15.89 -15.57 9.14
CA SER A 103 -16.18 -16.00 7.76
C SER A 103 -15.55 -15.13 6.67
N GLN A 104 -15.15 -13.91 7.02
CA GLN A 104 -14.64 -12.91 6.09
C GLN A 104 -13.40 -12.19 6.63
N LEU A 105 -12.60 -11.68 5.71
CA LEU A 105 -11.53 -10.73 5.97
C LEU A 105 -11.82 -9.43 5.25
N VAL A 106 -11.48 -8.32 5.90
CA VAL A 106 -11.33 -7.00 5.27
C VAL A 106 -9.86 -6.64 5.30
N PHE A 107 -9.36 -6.05 4.26
CA PHE A 107 -7.96 -5.64 4.13
C PHE A 107 -7.83 -4.43 3.22
N VAL A 108 -6.76 -3.67 3.41
CA VAL A 108 -6.43 -2.53 2.56
C VAL A 108 -5.48 -2.95 1.45
N THR A 109 -5.49 -2.18 0.37
CA THR A 109 -4.63 -2.41 -0.79
C THR A 109 -3.94 -1.14 -1.21
N TRP A 110 -2.85 -1.30 -1.96
CA TRP A 110 -2.18 -0.20 -2.63
C TRP A 110 -1.70 -0.64 -4.02
N GLU A 111 -1.99 0.18 -4.99
CA GLU A 111 -1.53 0.04 -6.36
C GLU A 111 -0.97 1.38 -6.83
N GLU A 112 0.20 1.37 -7.45
CA GLU A 112 0.91 2.59 -7.83
C GLU A 112 0.07 3.51 -8.74
N LYS A 113 -0.61 2.92 -9.73
CA LYS A 113 -1.41 3.70 -10.69
C LYS A 113 -2.78 4.10 -10.16
N ASN A 114 -3.43 3.22 -9.41
CA ASN A 114 -4.83 3.38 -9.02
C ASN A 114 -5.00 3.75 -7.54
N GLY A 115 -3.89 3.80 -6.77
CA GLY A 115 -3.92 4.12 -5.34
C GLY A 115 -4.50 3.00 -4.48
N GLY A 116 -4.96 3.36 -3.28
CA GLY A 116 -5.46 2.43 -2.29
C GLY A 116 -6.97 2.19 -2.36
N SER A 117 -7.38 1.06 -1.83
CA SER A 117 -8.78 0.65 -1.72
C SER A 117 -8.97 -0.31 -0.54
N LEU A 118 -10.20 -0.44 -0.10
CA LEU A 118 -10.62 -1.46 0.85
C LEU A 118 -11.26 -2.62 0.10
N TYR A 119 -10.86 -3.84 0.44
CA TYR A 119 -11.42 -5.07 -0.10
C TYR A 119 -11.95 -5.97 1.00
N LYS A 120 -12.91 -6.80 0.63
CA LYS A 120 -13.49 -7.85 1.45
C LYS A 120 -13.34 -9.19 0.76
N ALA A 121 -12.84 -10.20 1.48
CA ALA A 121 -12.72 -11.57 1.00
C ALA A 121 -13.57 -12.51 1.86
N SER A 122 -14.38 -13.35 1.22
CA SER A 122 -15.05 -14.48 1.86
C SER A 122 -14.13 -15.69 1.85
N LEU A 123 -14.02 -16.38 2.98
CA LEU A 123 -13.13 -17.55 3.15
C LEU A 123 -13.85 -18.89 2.91
N GLY A 124 -15.09 -18.87 2.44
CA GLY A 124 -15.81 -20.08 2.03
C GLY A 124 -15.34 -20.63 0.68
N ASP A 125 -15.96 -21.70 0.24
CA ASP A 125 -15.59 -22.50 -0.95
C ASP A 125 -15.43 -21.70 -2.25
N LYS A 126 -16.08 -20.54 -2.37
CA LYS A 126 -16.03 -19.71 -3.59
C LYS A 126 -14.97 -18.62 -3.57
N GLY A 127 -14.35 -18.33 -2.42
CA GLY A 127 -13.25 -17.34 -2.30
C GLY A 127 -13.57 -15.97 -2.94
N ILE A 128 -14.79 -15.44 -2.72
CA ILE A 128 -15.24 -14.20 -3.39
C ILE A 128 -14.50 -13.01 -2.77
N VAL A 129 -13.84 -12.25 -3.63
CA VAL A 129 -13.16 -10.99 -3.26
C VAL A 129 -13.88 -9.81 -3.91
N THR A 130 -14.27 -8.82 -3.10
CA THR A 130 -15.05 -7.66 -3.55
C THR A 130 -14.40 -6.37 -3.09
N LYS A 131 -14.28 -5.40 -3.99
CA LYS A 131 -13.88 -4.04 -3.64
C LYS A 131 -15.03 -3.36 -2.89
N VAL A 132 -14.71 -2.71 -1.76
CA VAL A 132 -15.69 -2.06 -0.88
C VAL A 132 -15.78 -0.56 -1.15
N THR A 133 -14.63 0.08 -1.38
CA THR A 133 -14.55 1.53 -1.59
C THR A 133 -14.73 1.89 -3.05
N THR A 134 -15.35 3.03 -3.31
CA THR A 134 -15.51 3.62 -4.65
C THR A 134 -14.37 4.58 -4.98
N GLU A 135 -13.89 5.30 -3.99
CA GLU A 135 -12.78 6.25 -4.14
C GLU A 135 -11.44 5.58 -3.91
N SER A 136 -10.42 6.10 -4.59
CA SER A 136 -9.03 5.74 -4.36
C SER A 136 -8.38 6.72 -3.39
N ALA A 137 -7.86 6.21 -2.28
CA ALA A 137 -7.19 6.98 -1.25
C ALA A 137 -6.20 6.08 -0.49
N PHE A 138 -5.43 6.66 0.42
CA PHE A 138 -4.65 5.88 1.36
C PHE A 138 -5.56 5.40 2.49
N TYR A 139 -5.83 4.10 2.56
CA TYR A 139 -6.64 3.49 3.61
C TYR A 139 -5.77 2.76 4.62
N SER A 140 -6.12 2.86 5.91
CA SER A 140 -5.39 2.16 6.97
C SER A 140 -6.30 1.76 8.14
N GLY A 141 -5.85 0.77 8.93
CA GLY A 141 -6.50 0.35 10.16
C GLY A 141 -7.96 -0.09 10.03
N PRO A 142 -8.34 -0.95 9.07
CA PRO A 142 -9.71 -1.39 8.95
C PRO A 142 -10.11 -2.22 10.19
N VAL A 143 -11.29 -1.95 10.72
CA VAL A 143 -11.86 -2.72 11.85
C VAL A 143 -13.34 -3.00 11.61
N TRP A 144 -13.82 -4.14 12.12
CA TRP A 144 -15.23 -4.48 12.11
C TRP A 144 -15.93 -3.83 13.31
N GLY A 145 -16.97 -3.07 13.01
CA GLY A 145 -17.86 -2.48 13.98
C GLY A 145 -19.18 -3.25 14.11
N PRO A 146 -20.10 -2.77 14.97
CA PRO A 146 -21.43 -3.36 15.13
C PRO A 146 -22.22 -3.42 13.81
N LYS A 147 -23.11 -4.41 13.69
CA LYS A 147 -24.00 -4.59 12.53
C LYS A 147 -23.24 -4.73 11.20
N ASN A 148 -22.09 -5.41 11.21
CA ASN A 148 -21.23 -5.63 10.02
C ASN A 148 -20.76 -4.34 9.35
N ARG A 149 -20.70 -3.24 10.07
CA ARG A 149 -20.06 -2.02 9.59
C ARG A 149 -18.54 -2.19 9.58
N ILE A 150 -17.87 -1.52 8.67
CA ILE A 150 -16.42 -1.46 8.62
C ILE A 150 -16.04 0.00 8.86
N LEU A 151 -15.15 0.21 9.81
CA LEU A 151 -14.49 1.48 10.06
C LEU A 151 -13.10 1.40 9.50
N VAL A 152 -12.68 2.43 8.81
CA VAL A 152 -11.35 2.52 8.22
C VAL A 152 -10.91 3.98 8.19
N PHE A 153 -9.67 4.24 8.51
CA PHE A 153 -9.09 5.56 8.34
C PHE A 153 -8.83 5.79 6.85
N LYS A 154 -9.35 6.88 6.31
CA LYS A 154 -9.14 7.32 4.94
C LYS A 154 -8.22 8.54 4.95
N GLY A 155 -7.02 8.37 4.48
CA GLY A 155 -6.03 9.42 4.29
C GLY A 155 -6.17 10.13 2.94
N PRO A 156 -5.14 10.87 2.52
CA PRO A 156 -5.19 11.65 1.30
C PRO A 156 -5.50 10.81 0.06
N LYS A 157 -6.23 11.41 -0.87
CA LYS A 157 -6.45 10.81 -2.20
C LYS A 157 -5.13 10.74 -2.95
N ARG A 158 -5.00 9.73 -3.80
CA ARG A 158 -3.80 9.56 -4.62
C ARG A 158 -3.43 10.83 -5.39
N ALA A 159 -4.42 11.52 -5.99
CA ALA A 159 -4.17 12.74 -6.74
C ALA A 159 -3.49 13.83 -5.89
N LEU A 160 -3.82 13.93 -4.60
CA LEU A 160 -3.16 14.87 -3.68
C LEU A 160 -1.72 14.45 -3.41
N ILE A 161 -1.48 13.15 -3.17
CA ILE A 161 -0.12 12.61 -2.97
C ILE A 161 0.76 12.85 -4.20
N GLU A 162 0.21 12.73 -5.40
CA GLU A 162 0.93 13.01 -6.64
C GLU A 162 1.25 14.50 -6.82
N ALA A 163 0.30 15.38 -6.43
CA ALA A 163 0.47 16.83 -6.57
C ALA A 163 1.44 17.42 -5.56
N GLU A 164 1.40 16.96 -4.33
CA GLU A 164 2.16 17.51 -3.19
C GLU A 164 3.41 16.71 -2.82
N GLY A 165 3.55 15.51 -3.40
CA GLY A 165 4.68 14.63 -3.14
C GLY A 165 4.61 13.92 -1.78
N PRO A 166 5.75 13.36 -1.30
CA PRO A 166 5.78 12.51 -0.10
C PRO A 166 5.55 13.28 1.21
N PHE A 167 5.40 14.58 1.16
CA PHE A 167 5.23 15.48 2.32
C PHE A 167 3.77 15.88 2.53
N VAL A 168 2.82 15.21 1.89
CA VAL A 168 1.40 15.43 2.19
C VAL A 168 1.17 15.23 3.68
N ASP A 169 0.68 16.26 4.34
CA ASP A 169 0.33 16.16 5.75
C ASP A 169 -0.82 15.16 5.92
N GLY A 170 -0.55 14.07 6.64
CA GLY A 170 -1.54 13.04 6.95
C GLY A 170 -2.66 13.50 7.88
N SER A 171 -2.69 14.79 8.28
CA SER A 171 -3.73 15.36 9.13
C SER A 171 -5.10 15.48 8.44
N GLU A 172 -5.18 15.36 7.14
CA GLU A 172 -6.44 15.38 6.38
C GLU A 172 -7.08 13.98 6.22
N GLY A 173 -7.10 13.22 7.30
CA GLY A 173 -7.75 11.92 7.31
C GLY A 173 -9.23 12.00 7.69
N GLU A 174 -10.03 11.12 7.09
CA GLU A 174 -11.44 10.89 7.42
C GLU A 174 -11.61 9.47 8.01
N LEU A 175 -12.55 9.34 8.94
CA LEU A 175 -12.92 8.05 9.52
C LEU A 175 -14.19 7.50 8.86
#